data_7cb9ab5f4d6a78639d662728d6054d6e
#
_entry.id   7cb9ab5f4d6a78639d662728d6054d6e
#
_cell.length_a   1.000
_cell.length_b   1.000
_cell.length_c   1.000
_cell.angle_alpha   90.00
_cell.angle_beta   90.00
_cell.angle_gamma   90.00
#
_symmetry.space_group_name_H-M   'P 1'
#
loop_
_entity.id
_entity.type
_entity.pdbx_description
1 polymer ?
#
loop_
_entity_poly.entity_id
_entity_poly.type
_entity_poly.pdbx_seq_one_letter_code
_entity_poly.pdbx_strand_id
1 'polypeptide(L)' 'MPRYFFHLTDGKQVLNNHKGVDLAGNAAVRADAVVLANNLKHGAVMPGFDWAGWFVTIVDGHGNKVDEVSIGDAG' A
#
# COMPACT_ATOMS: atom_id res chain seq x y z
N MET A 1 9.75 0.29 -17.43
CA MET A 1 9.77 0.67 -16.03
C MET A 1 9.31 -0.50 -15.17
N PRO A 2 9.89 -0.68 -13.98
CA PRO A 2 9.48 -1.81 -13.14
C PRO A 2 8.03 -1.68 -12.70
N ARG A 3 7.37 -2.83 -12.56
CA ARG A 3 5.98 -2.87 -12.09
C ARG A 3 5.96 -3.23 -10.62
N TYR A 4 5.14 -2.52 -9.86
CA TYR A 4 4.96 -2.74 -8.43
C TYR A 4 3.52 -3.08 -8.11
N PHE A 5 3.32 -3.85 -7.06
CA PHE A 5 2.00 -4.27 -6.59
C PHE A 5 1.83 -3.86 -5.14
N PHE A 6 0.65 -3.38 -4.80
CA PHE A 6 0.33 -2.94 -3.45
C PHE A 6 -0.62 -3.94 -2.82
N HIS A 7 -0.30 -4.39 -1.62
CA HIS A 7 -1.15 -5.27 -0.82
C HIS A 7 -1.44 -4.61 0.51
N LEU A 8 -2.68 -4.76 0.97
CA LEU A 8 -3.10 -4.26 2.29
C LEU A 8 -3.07 -5.43 3.26
N THR A 9 -2.40 -5.29 4.38
CA THR A 9 -2.29 -6.36 5.35
C THR A 9 -2.22 -5.82 6.78
N ASP A 10 -2.69 -6.63 7.74
CA ASP A 10 -2.52 -6.37 9.16
C ASP A 10 -1.55 -7.36 9.81
N GLY A 11 -0.84 -8.15 8.99
CA GLY A 11 0.04 -9.21 9.46
C GLY A 11 -0.62 -10.58 9.53
N LYS A 12 -1.95 -10.65 9.53
CA LYS A 12 -2.72 -11.90 9.57
C LYS A 12 -3.58 -12.06 8.33
N GLN A 13 -4.15 -10.97 7.85
CA GLN A 13 -5.01 -10.95 6.68
C GLN A 13 -4.36 -10.12 5.59
N VAL A 14 -4.63 -10.48 4.35
CA VAL A 14 -4.16 -9.71 3.21
C VAL A 14 -5.36 -9.38 2.34
N LEU A 15 -5.60 -8.09 2.16
CA LEU A 15 -6.59 -7.62 1.20
C LEU A 15 -5.83 -7.33 -0.09
N ASN A 16 -5.99 -8.20 -1.05
CA ASN A 16 -5.26 -8.08 -2.31
C ASN A 16 -5.87 -7.00 -3.17
N ASN A 17 -5.19 -5.91 -3.32
CA ASN A 17 -5.53 -4.91 -4.31
C ASN A 17 -4.47 -4.99 -5.41
N HIS A 18 -4.73 -5.79 -6.41
CA HIS A 18 -3.75 -6.17 -7.42
C HIS A 18 -3.59 -5.13 -8.53
N LYS A 19 -3.53 -3.88 -8.20
CA LYS A 19 -3.21 -2.91 -9.23
C LYS A 19 -1.70 -2.85 -9.42
N GLY A 20 -1.22 -3.45 -10.51
CA GLY A 20 0.15 -3.25 -10.91
C GLY A 20 0.35 -1.81 -11.37
N VAL A 21 1.39 -1.16 -10.90
CA VAL A 21 1.70 0.23 -11.24
C VAL A 21 3.13 0.29 -11.75
N ASP A 22 3.32 0.91 -12.90
CA ASP A 22 4.64 1.12 -13.47
C ASP A 22 5.20 2.43 -12.94
N LEU A 23 6.26 2.35 -12.15
CA LEU A 23 6.84 3.51 -11.50
C LEU A 23 8.36 3.53 -11.69
N ALA A 24 8.93 4.72 -11.64
CA ALA A 24 10.32 4.93 -12.02
C ALA A 24 11.33 4.47 -10.95
N GLY A 25 10.88 4.19 -9.72
CA GLY A 25 11.79 3.76 -8.67
C GLY A 25 11.17 3.85 -7.30
N ASN A 26 11.94 3.53 -6.28
CA ASN A 26 11.45 3.38 -4.92
C ASN A 26 10.83 4.66 -4.34
N ALA A 27 11.40 5.81 -4.65
CA ALA A 27 10.86 7.09 -4.16
C ALA A 27 9.45 7.35 -4.71
N ALA A 28 9.24 7.09 -6.00
CA ALA A 28 7.93 7.25 -6.63
C ALA A 28 6.93 6.24 -6.07
N VAL A 29 7.38 5.00 -5.84
CA VAL A 29 6.55 3.93 -5.27
C VAL A 29 6.08 4.32 -3.88
N ARG A 30 6.99 4.81 -3.03
CA ARG A 30 6.66 5.20 -1.67
C ARG A 30 5.67 6.36 -1.65
N ALA A 31 5.89 7.37 -2.50
CA ALA A 31 4.98 8.52 -2.59
C ALA A 31 3.57 8.07 -2.97
N ASP A 32 3.46 7.15 -3.93
CA ASP A 32 2.17 6.63 -4.38
C ASP A 32 1.49 5.82 -3.28
N ALA A 33 2.27 5.01 -2.54
CA ALA A 33 1.75 4.23 -1.42
C ALA A 33 1.24 5.13 -0.29
N VAL A 34 1.94 6.23 -0.01
CA VAL A 34 1.50 7.19 1.00
C VAL A 34 0.17 7.82 0.61
N VAL A 35 0.01 8.18 -0.66
CA VAL A 35 -1.27 8.71 -1.15
C VAL A 35 -2.38 7.68 -0.98
N LEU A 36 -2.12 6.43 -1.34
CA LEU A 36 -3.09 5.36 -1.17
C LEU A 36 -3.46 5.18 0.31
N ALA A 37 -2.46 5.15 1.19
CA ALA A 37 -2.68 4.99 2.63
C ALA A 37 -3.54 6.12 3.18
N ASN A 38 -3.27 7.36 2.79
CA ASN A 38 -4.06 8.51 3.21
C ASN A 38 -5.50 8.43 2.73
N ASN A 39 -5.71 8.02 1.49
CA ASN A 39 -7.07 7.87 0.93
C ASN A 39 -7.85 6.80 1.70
N LEU A 40 -7.22 5.68 2.00
CA LEU A 40 -7.86 4.61 2.78
C LEU A 40 -8.20 5.09 4.19
N LYS A 41 -7.27 5.75 4.85
CA LYS A 41 -7.46 6.28 6.20
C LYS A 41 -8.64 7.24 6.26
N HIS A 42 -8.85 8.02 5.22
CA HIS A 42 -9.94 9.00 5.14
C HIS A 42 -11.24 8.43 4.58
N GLY A 43 -11.32 7.11 4.42
CA GLY A 43 -12.56 6.44 4.06
C GLY A 43 -12.88 6.36 2.57
N ALA A 44 -11.89 6.46 1.71
CA ALA A 44 -12.12 6.46 0.26
C ALA A 44 -12.72 5.16 -0.25
N VAL A 45 -12.36 4.02 0.35
CA VAL A 45 -12.82 2.69 -0.09
C VAL A 45 -13.78 2.06 0.92
N MET A 46 -13.42 2.11 2.21
CA MET A 46 -14.24 1.53 3.28
C MET A 46 -14.42 2.56 4.40
N PRO A 47 -15.41 3.45 4.28
CA PRO A 47 -15.66 4.44 5.31
C PRO A 47 -15.95 3.79 6.67
N GLY A 48 -15.33 4.32 7.71
CA GLY A 48 -15.52 3.79 9.05
C GLY A 48 -14.71 2.55 9.40
N PHE A 49 -13.91 2.03 8.46
CA PHE A 49 -13.04 0.89 8.74
C PHE A 49 -11.88 1.33 9.62
N ASP A 50 -11.54 0.50 10.60
CA ASP A 50 -10.41 0.75 11.49
C ASP A 50 -9.12 0.24 10.86
N TRP A 51 -8.29 1.16 10.42
CA TRP A 51 -7.03 0.83 9.77
C TRP A 51 -5.84 0.71 10.74
N ALA A 52 -6.09 0.77 12.04
CA ALA A 52 -5.03 0.59 13.04
C ALA A 52 -4.38 -0.77 12.87
N GLY A 53 -3.06 -0.80 12.78
CA GLY A 53 -2.31 -2.03 12.57
C GLY A 53 -2.26 -2.49 11.12
N TRP A 54 -2.92 -1.80 10.19
CA TRP A 54 -2.87 -2.12 8.77
C TRP A 54 -1.78 -1.33 8.07
N PHE A 55 -1.23 -1.90 7.03
CA PHE A 55 -0.21 -1.22 6.23
C PHE A 55 -0.27 -1.67 4.78
N VAL A 56 0.31 -0.83 3.91
CA VAL A 56 0.47 -1.13 2.49
C VAL A 56 1.85 -1.77 2.31
N THR A 57 1.87 -3.01 1.85
CA THR A 57 3.11 -3.69 1.49
C THR A 57 3.32 -3.56 -0.01
N ILE A 58 4.49 -3.12 -0.42
CA ILE A 58 4.83 -2.92 -1.82
C ILE A 58 5.76 -4.04 -2.25
N VAL A 59 5.38 -4.76 -3.28
CA VAL A 59 6.21 -5.82 -3.86
C VAL A 59 6.52 -5.49 -5.32
N ASP A 60 7.66 -5.96 -5.79
CA ASP A 60 8.05 -5.81 -7.20
C ASP A 60 7.44 -6.93 -8.06
N GLY A 61 7.78 -6.92 -9.35
CA GLY A 61 7.29 -7.93 -10.27
C GLY A 61 7.79 -9.34 -10.01
N HIS A 62 8.79 -9.49 -9.14
CA HIS A 62 9.32 -10.79 -8.75
C HIS A 62 8.75 -11.28 -7.42
N GLY A 63 7.87 -10.51 -6.80
CA GLY A 63 7.28 -10.86 -5.51
C GLY A 63 8.13 -10.47 -4.31
N ASN A 64 9.20 -9.72 -4.50
CA ASN A 64 10.06 -9.27 -3.40
C ASN A 64 9.48 -8.01 -2.76
N LYS A 65 9.45 -7.98 -1.43
CA LYS A 65 9.01 -6.79 -0.71
C LYS A 65 10.01 -5.67 -0.91
N VAL A 66 9.53 -4.54 -1.39
CA VAL A 66 10.35 -3.35 -1.66
C VAL A 66 10.23 -2.34 -0.53
N ASP A 67 9.01 -2.11 -0.05
CA ASP A 67 8.76 -1.11 0.97
C ASP A 67 7.43 -1.39 1.67
N GLU A 68 7.13 -0.61 2.69
CA GLU A 68 5.93 -0.78 3.50
C GLU A 68 5.53 0.57 4.08
N VAL A 69 4.25 0.89 4.02
CA VAL A 69 3.71 2.16 4.53
C VAL A 69 2.56 1.85 5.48
N SER A 70 2.64 2.33 6.71
CA SER A 70 1.55 2.17 7.68
C SER A 70 0.35 3.02 7.28
N ILE A 71 -0.85 2.44 7.34
CA ILE A 71 -2.08 3.16 7.03
C ILE A 71 -2.58 3.91 8.26
N GLY A 72 -2.68 3.23 9.38
CA GLY A 72 -3.21 3.83 10.60
C GLY A 72 -2.36 4.96 11.15
N ASP A 73 -1.05 4.88 10.94
CA ASP A 73 -0.09 5.88 11.41
C ASP A 73 0.37 6.83 10.32
N ALA A 74 -0.11 6.67 9.10
CA ALA A 74 0.21 7.56 8.00
C ALA A 74 -0.43 8.92 8.28
N GLY A 75 0.39 9.84 8.69
CA GLY A 75 -0.16 11.07 9.17
C GLY A 75 0.13 12.26 8.42
#